data_97c4f46619b0e29cbe2c104306573ef3
#
_entry.id   97c4f46619b0e29cbe2c104306573ef3
#
_cell.length_a   1.000
_cell.length_b   1.000
_cell.length_c   1.000
_cell.angle_alpha   90.00
_cell.angle_beta   90.00
_cell.angle_gamma   90.00
#
_symmetry.space_group_name_H-M   'P 1'
#
loop_
_entity.id
_entity.type
_entity.pdbx_description
1 polymer ?
#
loop_
_entity_poly.entity_id
_entity_poly.type
_entity_poly.pdbx_seq_one_letter_code
_entity_poly.pdbx_strand_id
1 'polypeptide(L)'
;MNLLPFSCCFLLFSLLVGCDAESTPVASSVSPDPNDIITDVSSVLDTANVDGADGADGPDSETADPPKDEDAGSAAVDTDNPEDISTRPPVAATYDTFIGDWDMQPGQEITKCVLKRLENENEVWVTGITTDLGQGSHHVIVYRSAETEEKTEPFDCFPFLETLGGNTIPLMITQIPQETLEFPDGVAFKFEPNQMVRIEAHYLNYYPEDITAHADVSFHTIDAADVEAEANMLFYGTPDFNIPAGETYDTGWFFLDVWKEAKVFAITGHTHQYGTNVEIKHGLQNEDKIDIYPLDKPFYWDEAPLIQFDPPLSFENGEGFEYRCSWNNTGDKNVTFGESANQEMCFFWAYYYSAPSKGYRMCINPGDIYTQLGDQVCCPDNFLCSLIEEYLAGGGSF
;
A
#
# COMPACT_ATOMS: atom_id res chain seq x y z
N MET A 1 -58.96 19.20 27.26
CA MET A 1 -60.09 18.45 26.72
C MET A 1 -59.57 17.46 25.70
N ASN A 2 -59.79 16.21 26.10
CA ASN A 2 -59.72 14.96 25.33
C ASN A 2 -58.43 14.47 24.72
N LEU A 3 -57.78 13.60 25.46
CA LEU A 3 -56.95 12.49 25.12
C LEU A 3 -57.72 11.38 24.35
N LEU A 4 -57.11 10.75 23.35
CA LEU A 4 -57.42 9.37 22.99
C LEU A 4 -56.15 8.70 22.49
N PRO A 5 -55.85 7.45 22.96
CA PRO A 5 -54.69 6.68 22.58
C PRO A 5 -55.03 5.72 21.48
N PHE A 6 -54.06 5.51 20.53
CA PHE A 6 -54.12 4.40 19.57
C PHE A 6 -53.29 3.25 20.08
N SER A 7 -54.02 2.17 20.38
CA SER A 7 -53.56 0.84 20.67
C SER A 7 -53.18 0.12 19.36
N CYS A 8 -52.01 -0.44 19.28
CA CYS A 8 -51.61 -1.27 18.14
C CYS A 8 -51.49 -2.74 18.60
N CYS A 9 -52.32 -3.56 17.98
CA CYS A 9 -52.43 -5.00 18.19
C CYS A 9 -51.18 -5.77 17.79
N PHE A 10 -50.68 -6.59 18.70
CA PHE A 10 -49.83 -7.74 18.43
C PHE A 10 -50.68 -8.88 17.83
N LEU A 11 -50.26 -9.40 16.67
CA LEU A 11 -50.74 -10.64 16.12
C LEU A 11 -49.56 -11.64 16.08
N LEU A 12 -49.59 -12.56 17.05
CA LEU A 12 -48.80 -13.80 17.02
C LEU A 12 -49.39 -14.73 15.96
N PHE A 13 -48.55 -15.21 15.05
CA PHE A 13 -48.83 -16.44 14.29
C PHE A 13 -47.74 -17.47 14.59
N SER A 14 -48.09 -18.42 15.42
CA SER A 14 -47.36 -19.66 15.60
C SER A 14 -47.79 -20.64 14.51
N LEU A 15 -46.86 -21.10 13.70
CA LEU A 15 -47.05 -22.30 12.85
C LEU A 15 -45.87 -23.23 13.12
N LEU A 16 -46.17 -24.29 13.86
CA LEU A 16 -45.36 -25.48 14.00
C LEU A 16 -45.50 -26.31 12.70
N VAL A 17 -44.38 -26.54 12.02
CA VAL A 17 -44.23 -27.67 11.11
C VAL A 17 -42.90 -28.31 11.43
N GLY A 18 -42.99 -29.53 11.96
CA GLY A 18 -41.85 -30.41 12.14
C GLY A 18 -41.45 -31.01 10.79
N CYS A 19 -40.18 -31.07 10.51
CA CYS A 19 -39.58 -31.96 9.52
C CYS A 19 -38.32 -32.57 10.11
N ASP A 20 -38.23 -33.85 9.98
CA ASP A 20 -37.15 -34.72 10.42
C ASP A 20 -35.82 -34.34 9.74
N ALA A 21 -34.77 -34.25 10.53
CA ALA A 21 -33.41 -34.07 10.04
C ALA A 21 -32.81 -35.44 9.73
N GLU A 22 -32.65 -35.75 8.45
CA GLU A 22 -31.73 -36.79 8.01
C GLU A 22 -30.31 -36.19 8.02
N SER A 23 -29.45 -36.77 8.82
CA SER A 23 -28.05 -36.46 8.95
C SER A 23 -27.28 -36.98 7.74
N THR A 24 -26.83 -36.09 6.86
CA THR A 24 -25.74 -36.39 5.87
C THR A 24 -24.39 -36.14 6.54
N PRO A 25 -23.39 -36.97 6.31
CA PRO A 25 -22.08 -36.80 6.93
C PRO A 25 -21.33 -35.59 6.30
N VAL A 26 -20.83 -34.72 7.16
CA VAL A 26 -19.93 -33.64 6.84
C VAL A 26 -18.66 -34.24 6.24
N ALA A 27 -18.35 -33.87 4.99
CA ALA A 27 -17.08 -34.15 4.37
C ALA A 27 -15.99 -33.35 5.14
N SER A 28 -15.01 -34.06 5.65
CA SER A 28 -13.83 -33.47 6.27
C SER A 28 -13.10 -32.61 5.24
N SER A 29 -12.88 -31.35 5.56
CA SER A 29 -11.97 -30.46 4.83
C SER A 29 -10.55 -31.05 4.92
N VAL A 30 -10.06 -31.52 3.80
CA VAL A 30 -8.65 -31.90 3.62
C VAL A 30 -7.89 -30.59 3.46
N SER A 31 -7.02 -30.28 4.42
CA SER A 31 -6.00 -29.24 4.24
C SER A 31 -5.13 -29.62 3.04
N PRO A 32 -4.77 -28.70 2.18
CA PRO A 32 -3.82 -28.98 1.10
C PRO A 32 -2.47 -29.38 1.71
N ASP A 33 -1.86 -30.41 1.14
CA ASP A 33 -0.52 -30.92 1.49
C ASP A 33 0.51 -29.83 1.14
N PRO A 34 1.39 -29.41 2.04
CA PRO A 34 2.41 -28.40 1.75
C PRO A 34 3.44 -28.82 0.69
N ASN A 35 3.36 -30.03 0.14
CA ASN A 35 4.26 -30.52 -0.91
C ASN A 35 3.77 -30.31 -2.35
N ASP A 36 2.61 -29.69 -2.57
CA ASP A 36 2.09 -29.43 -3.93
C ASP A 36 2.56 -28.10 -4.56
N ILE A 37 3.43 -27.35 -3.88
CA ILE A 37 3.83 -25.98 -4.29
C ILE A 37 5.17 -25.93 -5.07
N ILE A 38 5.88 -27.03 -5.27
CA ILE A 38 7.21 -26.98 -5.89
C ILE A 38 7.26 -27.83 -7.17
N THR A 39 6.81 -27.28 -8.30
CA THR A 39 7.22 -27.78 -9.62
C THR A 39 7.31 -26.78 -10.77
N ASP A 40 7.15 -25.46 -10.57
CA ASP A 40 7.10 -24.55 -11.74
C ASP A 40 8.01 -23.31 -11.72
N VAL A 41 9.03 -23.26 -10.87
CA VAL A 41 9.98 -22.12 -10.86
C VAL A 41 11.27 -22.40 -11.67
N SER A 42 11.44 -23.58 -12.30
CA SER A 42 12.68 -23.94 -13.00
C SER A 42 12.67 -23.73 -14.51
N SER A 43 11.69 -23.07 -15.12
CA SER A 43 11.60 -22.92 -16.58
C SER A 43 11.85 -21.52 -17.17
N VAL A 44 12.28 -20.53 -16.38
CA VAL A 44 12.48 -19.14 -16.88
C VAL A 44 13.95 -18.75 -17.04
N LEU A 45 14.90 -19.64 -16.72
CA LEU A 45 16.33 -19.38 -16.90
C LEU A 45 16.96 -20.30 -17.95
N ASP A 46 16.44 -20.31 -19.18
CA ASP A 46 17.22 -20.82 -20.34
C ASP A 46 16.54 -20.33 -21.64
N THR A 47 17.06 -19.28 -22.23
CA THR A 47 17.26 -19.13 -23.67
C THR A 47 17.74 -17.72 -24.04
N ALA A 48 19.04 -17.51 -23.96
CA ALA A 48 19.72 -16.53 -24.79
C ALA A 48 21.06 -17.11 -25.23
N ASN A 49 20.98 -18.12 -26.08
CA ASN A 49 22.08 -18.50 -26.96
C ASN A 49 21.64 -18.11 -28.37
N VAL A 50 22.26 -17.09 -28.95
CA VAL A 50 22.21 -16.83 -30.37
C VAL A 50 23.61 -17.11 -30.92
N ASP A 51 23.71 -18.27 -31.55
CA ASP A 51 24.81 -18.62 -32.45
C ASP A 51 24.66 -17.89 -33.78
N GLY A 52 25.81 -17.48 -34.32
CA GLY A 52 25.95 -17.58 -35.71
C GLY A 52 26.39 -16.40 -36.54
N ALA A 53 27.62 -16.21 -36.68
CA ALA A 53 28.49 -16.44 -37.83
C ALA A 53 28.42 -15.42 -39.01
N ASP A 54 29.66 -15.06 -39.37
CA ASP A 54 30.18 -14.65 -40.68
C ASP A 54 29.93 -13.21 -41.15
N GLY A 55 30.96 -12.38 -41.16
CA GLY A 55 32.07 -12.34 -42.06
C GLY A 55 32.15 -11.01 -42.77
N ALA A 56 33.25 -10.34 -42.70
CA ALA A 56 33.96 -9.62 -43.74
C ALA A 56 34.56 -8.25 -43.33
N ASP A 57 35.88 -8.30 -43.32
CA ASP A 57 36.84 -7.30 -43.76
C ASP A 57 36.75 -5.80 -43.34
N GLY A 58 37.85 -5.41 -42.68
CA GLY A 58 38.29 -4.11 -42.28
C GLY A 58 38.49 -3.07 -43.38
N PRO A 59 39.15 -1.91 -43.15
CA PRO A 59 40.50 -1.81 -42.61
C PRO A 59 40.78 -0.62 -41.63
N ASP A 60 41.92 -0.80 -40.94
CA ASP A 60 42.93 0.18 -40.52
C ASP A 60 42.61 1.45 -39.74
N SER A 61 43.18 1.40 -38.55
CA SER A 61 44.11 2.33 -37.93
C SER A 61 43.67 3.78 -37.64
N GLU A 62 43.75 4.13 -36.41
CA GLU A 62 44.75 5.10 -35.95
C GLU A 62 44.72 5.18 -34.40
N THR A 63 45.88 4.90 -33.86
CA THR A 63 46.22 5.15 -32.47
C THR A 63 46.35 6.64 -32.25
N ALA A 64 45.55 7.19 -31.34
CA ALA A 64 45.75 8.51 -30.78
C ALA A 64 46.16 8.42 -29.33
N ASP A 65 47.34 8.93 -29.01
CA ASP A 65 47.90 9.10 -27.67
C ASP A 65 47.01 9.95 -26.74
N PRO A 66 47.05 9.70 -25.42
CA PRO A 66 46.34 10.51 -24.45
C PRO A 66 47.04 11.89 -24.29
N PRO A 67 46.30 13.00 -24.13
CA PRO A 67 46.91 14.28 -23.83
C PRO A 67 47.39 14.33 -22.38
N LYS A 68 48.58 14.95 -22.27
CA LYS A 68 49.30 15.19 -21.02
C LYS A 68 48.57 16.21 -20.14
N ASP A 69 48.67 16.00 -18.83
CA ASP A 69 48.35 16.95 -17.77
C ASP A 69 48.98 18.31 -18.01
N GLU A 70 48.15 19.35 -17.99
CA GLU A 70 48.61 20.71 -17.70
C GLU A 70 47.67 21.40 -16.72
N ASP A 71 48.26 21.72 -15.57
CA ASP A 71 48.02 22.85 -14.69
C ASP A 71 46.72 22.91 -13.89
N ALA A 72 46.87 22.54 -12.62
CA ALA A 72 45.94 22.84 -11.55
C ALA A 72 45.89 24.33 -11.24
N GLY A 73 45.04 25.05 -11.94
CA GLY A 73 44.64 26.40 -11.54
C GLY A 73 43.74 26.31 -10.32
N SER A 74 44.29 26.77 -9.17
CA SER A 74 43.52 27.00 -7.93
C SER A 74 42.41 28.00 -8.24
N ALA A 75 41.18 27.47 -8.46
CA ALA A 75 40.00 28.31 -8.45
C ALA A 75 39.70 28.69 -7.00
N ALA A 76 39.73 29.99 -6.73
CA ALA A 76 39.27 30.55 -5.48
C ALA A 76 37.79 30.13 -5.28
N VAL A 77 37.52 29.56 -4.15
CA VAL A 77 36.14 29.26 -3.69
C VAL A 77 35.48 30.64 -3.52
N ASP A 78 34.50 30.92 -4.37
CA ASP A 78 33.60 32.06 -4.23
C ASP A 78 32.68 31.79 -3.04
N THR A 79 32.95 32.46 -1.92
CA THR A 79 32.20 32.26 -0.65
C THR A 79 30.97 33.18 -0.55
N ASP A 80 30.50 33.75 -1.65
CA ASP A 80 29.33 34.63 -1.69
C ASP A 80 28.12 34.00 -2.42
N ASN A 81 27.91 32.66 -2.26
CA ASN A 81 26.60 32.09 -2.54
C ASN A 81 25.79 32.19 -1.24
N PRO A 82 24.67 32.95 -1.17
CA PRO A 82 23.80 32.90 -0.01
C PRO A 82 23.36 31.44 0.13
N GLU A 83 23.71 30.84 1.27
CA GLU A 83 23.25 29.51 1.65
C GLU A 83 21.78 29.44 1.33
N ASP A 84 21.40 28.44 0.54
CA ASP A 84 20.02 28.00 0.38
C ASP A 84 19.61 27.54 1.81
N ILE A 85 19.09 28.48 2.58
CA ILE A 85 18.62 28.21 3.94
C ILE A 85 17.36 27.37 3.71
N SER A 86 17.50 26.06 3.82
CA SER A 86 16.37 25.16 3.89
C SER A 86 15.37 25.76 4.88
N THR A 87 14.19 26.11 4.40
CA THR A 87 13.10 26.63 5.23
C THR A 87 12.46 25.51 6.05
N ARG A 88 12.85 24.27 5.79
CA ARG A 88 12.31 23.09 6.46
C ARG A 88 12.64 23.10 7.95
N PRO A 89 11.66 22.93 8.83
CA PRO A 89 11.90 22.78 10.26
C PRO A 89 12.89 21.64 10.54
N PRO A 90 13.86 21.85 11.47
CA PRO A 90 14.81 20.79 11.80
C PRO A 90 14.09 19.60 12.47
N VAL A 91 14.61 18.40 12.26
CA VAL A 91 14.14 17.20 12.98
C VAL A 91 14.41 17.41 14.48
N ALA A 92 13.34 17.38 15.29
CA ALA A 92 13.39 17.59 16.72
C ALA A 92 13.84 16.32 17.47
N ALA A 93 13.33 15.14 17.03
CA ALA A 93 13.72 13.83 17.55
C ALA A 93 13.45 12.74 16.51
N THR A 94 14.07 11.56 16.69
CA THR A 94 13.77 10.35 15.93
C THR A 94 13.42 9.24 16.93
N TYR A 95 12.35 8.48 16.61
CA TYR A 95 11.91 7.33 17.36
C TYR A 95 12.04 6.09 16.49
N ASP A 96 12.88 5.14 16.93
CA ASP A 96 13.16 3.92 16.19
C ASP A 96 12.36 2.74 16.75
N THR A 97 11.91 1.88 15.88
CA THR A 97 11.28 0.61 16.21
C THR A 97 11.56 -0.40 15.11
N PHE A 98 11.22 -1.67 15.32
CA PHE A 98 11.50 -2.71 14.35
C PHE A 98 10.53 -3.89 14.50
N ILE A 99 10.45 -4.73 13.46
CA ILE A 99 9.92 -6.09 13.51
C ILE A 99 11.00 -7.07 13.11
N GLY A 100 11.15 -8.19 13.83
CA GLY A 100 12.16 -9.24 13.61
C GLY A 100 12.72 -9.68 14.95
N ASP A 101 13.68 -10.64 15.04
CA ASP A 101 14.21 -11.45 13.95
C ASP A 101 13.48 -12.79 13.90
N TRP A 102 13.25 -13.36 12.72
CA TRP A 102 12.82 -14.76 12.57
C TRP A 102 13.40 -15.37 11.31
N ASP A 103 13.72 -16.68 11.39
CA ASP A 103 14.28 -17.39 10.27
C ASP A 103 13.19 -17.87 9.30
N MET A 104 13.46 -17.75 8.01
CA MET A 104 12.59 -18.21 6.93
C MET A 104 13.33 -19.16 6.00
N GLN A 105 12.74 -20.33 5.75
CA GLN A 105 13.25 -21.32 4.81
C GLN A 105 12.95 -20.92 3.36
N PRO A 106 13.71 -21.41 2.37
CA PRO A 106 13.42 -21.23 0.96
C PRO A 106 11.97 -21.54 0.59
N GLY A 107 11.32 -20.65 -0.16
CA GLY A 107 9.94 -20.77 -0.59
C GLY A 107 8.88 -20.51 0.48
N GLN A 108 9.29 -20.13 1.70
CA GLN A 108 8.34 -19.78 2.75
C GLN A 108 7.77 -18.37 2.55
N GLU A 109 6.44 -18.26 2.61
CA GLU A 109 5.69 -17.00 2.67
C GLU A 109 5.07 -16.86 4.06
N ILE A 110 5.18 -15.67 4.67
CA ILE A 110 4.67 -15.43 6.02
C ILE A 110 4.35 -13.95 6.25
N THR A 111 3.26 -13.70 6.97
CA THR A 111 2.93 -12.37 7.50
C THR A 111 3.03 -12.37 9.01
N LYS A 112 3.81 -11.45 9.56
CA LYS A 112 4.00 -11.24 11.00
C LYS A 112 3.67 -9.82 11.38
N CYS A 113 3.20 -9.65 12.61
CA CYS A 113 2.98 -8.35 13.21
C CYS A 113 3.70 -8.21 14.55
N VAL A 114 3.97 -6.97 14.93
CA VAL A 114 4.31 -6.57 16.30
C VAL A 114 3.44 -5.39 16.72
N LEU A 115 3.26 -5.23 18.02
CA LEU A 115 2.62 -4.08 18.65
C LEU A 115 3.60 -3.52 19.68
N LYS A 116 4.14 -2.33 19.42
CA LYS A 116 5.19 -1.71 20.26
C LYS A 116 4.84 -0.27 20.59
N ARG A 117 5.21 0.17 21.78
CA ARG A 117 5.13 1.58 22.16
C ARG A 117 6.38 2.30 21.70
N LEU A 118 6.22 3.52 21.21
CA LEU A 118 7.37 4.36 20.79
C LEU A 118 8.10 5.02 21.96
N GLU A 119 7.61 4.85 23.21
CA GLU A 119 8.21 5.43 24.41
C GLU A 119 8.34 6.97 24.35
N ASN A 120 7.56 7.63 23.50
CA ASN A 120 7.45 9.09 23.48
C ASN A 120 6.67 9.56 24.70
N GLU A 121 7.33 10.22 25.65
CA GLU A 121 6.72 10.67 26.92
C GLU A 121 5.60 11.69 26.71
N ASN A 122 5.70 12.48 25.65
CA ASN A 122 4.76 13.53 25.28
C ASN A 122 4.15 13.28 23.90
N GLU A 123 3.11 14.03 23.56
CA GLU A 123 2.62 14.16 22.20
C GLU A 123 3.76 14.60 21.26
N VAL A 124 3.89 13.96 20.11
CA VAL A 124 4.89 14.29 19.09
C VAL A 124 4.26 14.35 17.69
N TRP A 125 4.92 15.05 16.79
CA TRP A 125 4.46 15.31 15.44
C TRP A 125 5.47 14.75 14.43
N VAL A 126 5.07 13.65 13.78
CA VAL A 126 5.90 12.89 12.83
C VAL A 126 5.79 13.52 11.44
N THR A 127 6.91 14.02 10.95
CA THR A 127 7.03 14.70 9.64
C THR A 127 7.79 13.86 8.60
N GLY A 128 8.15 12.63 8.95
CA GLY A 128 8.79 11.68 8.02
C GLY A 128 8.86 10.30 8.62
N ILE A 129 8.80 9.28 7.77
CA ILE A 129 8.94 7.87 8.15
C ILE A 129 9.96 7.24 7.22
N THR A 130 11.00 6.65 7.80
CA THR A 130 12.00 5.87 7.06
C THR A 130 11.84 4.40 7.40
N THR A 131 11.90 3.55 6.39
CA THR A 131 11.88 2.09 6.54
C THR A 131 13.11 1.48 5.88
N ASP A 132 13.65 0.42 6.50
CA ASP A 132 14.69 -0.44 5.95
C ASP A 132 14.20 -1.88 6.05
N LEU A 133 13.89 -2.48 4.89
CA LEU A 133 13.34 -3.82 4.79
C LEU A 133 14.48 -4.80 4.53
N GLY A 134 14.66 -5.76 5.39
CA GLY A 134 15.61 -6.86 5.17
C GLY A 134 15.28 -7.71 3.94
N GLN A 135 16.11 -8.72 3.71
CA GLN A 135 15.95 -9.65 2.59
C GLN A 135 14.60 -10.36 2.63
N GLY A 136 13.98 -10.55 1.47
CA GLY A 136 12.72 -11.29 1.31
C GLY A 136 11.49 -10.52 1.73
N SER A 137 11.60 -9.24 2.06
CA SER A 137 10.43 -8.42 2.29
C SER A 137 9.66 -8.19 0.99
N HIS A 138 8.35 -8.41 1.02
CA HIS A 138 7.43 -8.01 -0.04
C HIS A 138 6.85 -6.63 0.23
N HIS A 139 6.31 -6.41 1.44
CA HIS A 139 5.90 -5.10 1.91
C HIS A 139 5.91 -5.04 3.44
N VAL A 140 6.00 -3.82 3.93
CA VAL A 140 5.77 -3.48 5.34
C VAL A 140 4.74 -2.37 5.43
N ILE A 141 3.77 -2.54 6.32
CA ILE A 141 2.78 -1.51 6.64
C ILE A 141 2.98 -1.09 8.09
N VAL A 142 3.08 0.21 8.27
CA VAL A 142 3.22 0.85 9.59
C VAL A 142 1.91 1.51 9.94
N TYR A 143 1.40 1.25 11.14
CA TYR A 143 0.12 1.78 11.61
C TYR A 143 0.27 2.54 12.92
N ARG A 144 -0.55 3.56 13.09
CA ARG A 144 -0.91 4.12 14.40
C ARG A 144 -2.05 3.27 14.97
N SER A 145 -1.79 2.56 16.06
CA SER A 145 -2.74 1.63 16.66
C SER A 145 -3.38 2.18 17.93
N ALA A 146 -4.65 1.87 18.13
CA ALA A 146 -5.38 2.11 19.38
C ALA A 146 -5.32 0.92 20.35
N GLU A 147 -4.59 -0.14 20.00
CA GLU A 147 -4.34 -1.27 20.89
C GLU A 147 -3.66 -0.81 22.18
N THR A 148 -3.99 -1.48 23.27
CA THR A 148 -3.49 -1.10 24.61
C THR A 148 -2.42 -2.03 25.16
N GLU A 149 -2.32 -3.24 24.61
CA GLU A 149 -1.39 -4.28 25.03
C GLU A 149 -0.27 -4.44 23.99
N GLU A 150 0.97 -4.41 24.45
CA GLU A 150 2.13 -4.67 23.60
C GLU A 150 2.25 -6.16 23.28
N LYS A 151 2.70 -6.44 22.04
CA LYS A 151 3.14 -7.75 21.58
C LYS A 151 4.46 -7.53 20.84
N THR A 152 5.56 -7.53 21.59
CA THR A 152 6.88 -7.17 21.08
C THR A 152 7.53 -8.27 20.24
N GLU A 153 7.16 -9.53 20.50
CA GLU A 153 7.60 -10.66 19.69
C GLU A 153 6.71 -10.80 18.44
N PRO A 154 7.29 -11.12 17.27
CA PRO A 154 6.53 -11.32 16.04
C PRO A 154 5.46 -12.41 16.18
N PHE A 155 4.21 -12.09 15.88
CA PHE A 155 3.08 -13.01 15.92
C PHE A 155 2.39 -13.09 14.55
N ASP A 156 1.73 -14.23 14.27
CA ASP A 156 0.97 -14.41 13.04
C ASP A 156 -0.21 -13.45 13.04
N CYS A 157 -0.39 -12.72 11.95
CA CYS A 157 -1.49 -11.81 11.74
C CYS A 157 -2.02 -11.94 10.31
N PHE A 158 -3.23 -11.45 10.11
CA PHE A 158 -3.83 -11.46 8.79
C PHE A 158 -3.44 -10.16 8.05
N PRO A 159 -2.94 -10.26 6.81
CA PRO A 159 -2.50 -9.09 6.05
C PRO A 159 -3.62 -8.08 5.82
N PHE A 160 -3.30 -6.79 5.78
CA PHE A 160 -4.18 -5.66 5.49
C PHE A 160 -5.45 -5.52 6.35
N LEU A 161 -5.76 -6.47 7.23
CA LEU A 161 -6.99 -6.46 8.02
C LEU A 161 -7.18 -5.15 8.80
N GLU A 162 -6.10 -4.63 9.36
CA GLU A 162 -6.12 -3.39 10.13
C GLU A 162 -6.26 -2.13 9.25
N THR A 163 -5.95 -2.22 7.97
CA THR A 163 -6.21 -1.13 7.01
C THR A 163 -7.70 -0.86 6.84
N LEU A 164 -8.53 -1.86 7.12
CA LEU A 164 -9.99 -1.81 6.97
C LEU A 164 -10.70 -1.45 8.27
N GLY A 165 -10.03 -1.63 9.43
CA GLY A 165 -10.63 -1.48 10.75
C GLY A 165 -10.47 -0.08 11.37
N GLY A 166 -11.53 0.45 11.97
CA GLY A 166 -11.63 1.83 12.43
C GLY A 166 -10.74 2.27 13.61
N ASN A 167 -9.98 1.37 14.25
CA ASN A 167 -9.17 1.69 15.42
C ASN A 167 -7.66 1.78 15.13
N THR A 168 -7.26 1.36 13.96
CA THR A 168 -5.87 1.36 13.50
C THR A 168 -5.78 2.15 12.21
N ILE A 169 -4.85 3.07 12.12
CA ILE A 169 -4.72 3.99 11.00
C ILE A 169 -3.39 3.71 10.31
N PRO A 170 -3.37 3.28 9.03
CA PRO A 170 -2.15 3.12 8.31
C PRO A 170 -1.43 4.46 8.16
N LEU A 171 -0.11 4.45 8.31
CA LEU A 171 0.75 5.63 8.23
C LEU A 171 1.66 5.56 7.01
N MET A 172 2.14 4.37 6.67
CA MET A 172 3.01 4.14 5.52
C MET A 172 2.88 2.69 5.08
N ILE A 173 2.84 2.48 3.78
CA ILE A 173 3.18 1.21 3.15
C ILE A 173 4.47 1.41 2.36
N THR A 174 5.38 0.46 2.46
CA THR A 174 6.63 0.43 1.72
C THR A 174 6.80 -0.93 1.06
N GLN A 175 7.29 -0.93 -0.17
CA GLN A 175 7.43 -2.11 -1.03
C GLN A 175 8.82 -2.19 -1.65
N ILE A 176 9.73 -1.29 -1.24
CA ILE A 176 11.14 -1.27 -1.69
C ILE A 176 12.07 -1.39 -0.49
N PRO A 177 13.31 -1.88 -0.69
CA PRO A 177 14.23 -2.18 0.42
C PRO A 177 14.50 -1.02 1.37
N GLN A 178 14.64 0.18 0.86
CA GLN A 178 14.80 1.40 1.66
C GLN A 178 13.94 2.51 1.11
N GLU A 179 13.13 3.12 1.97
CA GLU A 179 12.23 4.19 1.58
C GLU A 179 12.08 5.23 2.67
N THR A 180 11.94 6.48 2.26
CA THR A 180 11.59 7.58 3.16
C THR A 180 10.37 8.30 2.60
N LEU A 181 9.28 8.28 3.35
CA LEU A 181 8.14 9.14 3.14
C LEU A 181 8.43 10.49 3.81
N GLU A 182 8.77 11.49 3.03
CA GLU A 182 8.99 12.85 3.50
C GLU A 182 7.71 13.67 3.41
N PHE A 183 7.43 14.47 4.43
CA PHE A 183 6.24 15.32 4.44
C PHE A 183 6.61 16.75 4.06
N PRO A 184 5.69 17.52 3.47
CA PRO A 184 5.88 18.95 3.27
C PRO A 184 6.15 19.69 4.58
N ASP A 185 6.82 20.83 4.50
CA ASP A 185 7.11 21.68 5.65
C ASP A 185 5.83 21.96 6.45
N GLY A 186 5.91 21.81 7.77
CA GLY A 186 4.79 22.00 8.69
C GLY A 186 3.68 20.93 8.64
N VAL A 187 3.84 19.89 7.83
CA VAL A 187 2.87 18.78 7.77
C VAL A 187 3.36 17.59 8.59
N ALA A 188 2.51 17.04 9.45
CA ALA A 188 2.91 15.94 10.32
C ALA A 188 1.72 15.06 10.74
N PHE A 189 1.98 13.79 11.02
CA PHE A 189 1.07 12.93 11.77
C PHE A 189 1.15 13.20 13.25
N LYS A 190 0.00 13.30 13.91
CA LYS A 190 -0.08 13.42 15.36
C LYS A 190 0.06 12.05 16.04
N PHE A 191 0.97 11.95 17.01
CA PHE A 191 1.13 10.79 17.88
C PHE A 191 0.88 11.19 19.33
N GLU A 192 0.04 10.40 20.00
CA GLU A 192 -0.26 10.60 21.42
C GLU A 192 0.90 10.09 22.30
N PRO A 193 0.99 10.52 23.58
CA PRO A 193 2.01 10.00 24.50
C PRO A 193 2.00 8.47 24.57
N ASN A 194 3.18 7.85 24.52
CA ASN A 194 3.37 6.40 24.47
C ASN A 194 2.57 5.75 23.32
N GLN A 195 2.63 6.36 22.15
CA GLN A 195 1.88 5.90 20.98
C GLN A 195 2.15 4.42 20.70
N MET A 196 1.08 3.63 20.63
CA MET A 196 1.18 2.27 20.14
C MET A 196 1.28 2.30 18.62
N VAL A 197 2.31 1.66 18.09
CA VAL A 197 2.46 1.39 16.66
C VAL A 197 2.34 -0.11 16.40
N ARG A 198 1.73 -0.46 15.28
CA ARG A 198 1.74 -1.81 14.73
C ARG A 198 2.63 -1.79 13.51
N ILE A 199 3.48 -2.78 13.40
CA ILE A 199 4.23 -3.06 12.17
C ILE A 199 3.74 -4.40 11.67
N GLU A 200 3.29 -4.44 10.44
CA GLU A 200 2.89 -5.62 9.71
C GLU A 200 3.88 -5.85 8.58
N ALA A 201 4.49 -7.01 8.54
CA ALA A 201 5.51 -7.33 7.58
C ALA A 201 5.18 -8.64 6.84
N HIS A 202 5.08 -8.56 5.53
CA HIS A 202 4.85 -9.69 4.63
C HIS A 202 6.16 -10.02 3.93
N TYR A 203 6.63 -11.24 4.14
CA TYR A 203 7.89 -11.75 3.61
C TYR A 203 7.68 -12.98 2.77
N LEU A 204 8.52 -13.08 1.74
CA LEU A 204 8.56 -14.22 0.83
C LEU A 204 10.04 -14.56 0.53
N ASN A 205 10.51 -15.71 1.01
CA ASN A 205 11.87 -16.12 0.77
C ASN A 205 12.05 -16.76 -0.62
N TYR A 206 12.48 -15.97 -1.61
CA TYR A 206 12.81 -16.45 -2.96
C TYR A 206 14.24 -17.03 -3.08
N TYR A 207 15.06 -16.90 -2.04
CA TYR A 207 16.45 -17.31 -2.06
C TYR A 207 16.55 -18.82 -1.85
N PRO A 208 17.62 -19.46 -2.35
CA PRO A 208 17.86 -20.90 -2.15
C PRO A 208 18.36 -21.25 -0.75
N GLU A 209 18.66 -20.26 0.09
CA GLU A 209 19.12 -20.38 1.47
C GLU A 209 18.10 -19.79 2.47
N ASP A 210 18.27 -20.19 3.73
CA ASP A 210 17.52 -19.57 4.83
C ASP A 210 17.91 -18.09 4.95
N ILE A 211 16.92 -17.22 5.20
CA ILE A 211 17.12 -15.79 5.49
C ILE A 211 16.59 -15.46 6.87
N THR A 212 17.10 -14.39 7.46
CA THR A 212 16.53 -13.78 8.68
C THR A 212 15.72 -12.56 8.28
N ALA A 213 14.42 -12.63 8.51
CA ALA A 213 13.50 -11.53 8.22
C ALA A 213 13.57 -10.47 9.31
N HIS A 214 13.65 -9.20 8.92
CA HIS A 214 13.76 -8.04 9.79
C HIS A 214 13.35 -6.79 9.03
N ALA A 215 12.70 -5.83 9.71
CA ALA A 215 12.50 -4.49 9.16
C ALA A 215 12.61 -3.43 10.26
N ASP A 216 13.37 -2.37 9.96
CA ASP A 216 13.48 -1.18 10.81
C ASP A 216 12.52 -0.08 10.36
N VAL A 217 12.02 0.69 11.32
CA VAL A 217 11.13 1.85 11.09
C VAL A 217 11.59 2.99 11.99
N SER A 218 11.85 4.16 11.40
CA SER A 218 12.22 5.39 12.09
C SER A 218 11.19 6.48 11.84
N PHE A 219 10.70 7.11 12.91
CA PHE A 219 9.77 8.24 12.86
C PHE A 219 10.52 9.53 13.18
N HIS A 220 10.56 10.45 12.21
CA HIS A 220 11.22 11.76 12.35
C HIS A 220 10.17 12.80 12.75
N THR A 221 10.46 13.59 13.81
CA THR A 221 9.49 14.55 14.36
C THR A 221 9.92 15.99 14.19
N ILE A 222 8.96 16.93 14.25
CA ILE A 222 9.17 18.37 14.34
C ILE A 222 8.56 18.91 15.64
N ASP A 223 8.94 20.12 16.02
CA ASP A 223 8.33 20.80 17.16
C ASP A 223 6.86 21.13 16.87
N ALA A 224 6.00 21.00 17.87
CA ALA A 224 4.57 21.30 17.74
C ALA A 224 4.29 22.74 17.30
N ALA A 225 5.22 23.66 17.55
CA ALA A 225 5.11 25.06 17.14
C ALA A 225 5.28 25.25 15.61
N ASP A 226 5.92 24.31 14.95
CA ASP A 226 6.19 24.32 13.51
C ASP A 226 5.11 23.57 12.70
N VAL A 227 4.12 22.97 13.37
CA VAL A 227 3.04 22.21 12.72
C VAL A 227 1.96 23.16 12.19
N GLU A 228 1.71 23.09 10.90
CA GLU A 228 0.69 23.84 10.19
C GLU A 228 -0.54 22.99 9.85
N ALA A 229 -0.35 21.69 9.57
CA ALA A 229 -1.42 20.78 9.18
C ALA A 229 -1.17 19.35 9.60
N GLU A 230 -2.24 18.62 9.92
CA GLU A 230 -2.19 17.18 10.19
C GLU A 230 -2.22 16.39 8.89
N ALA A 231 -1.25 15.50 8.71
CA ALA A 231 -1.20 14.55 7.61
C ALA A 231 -2.23 13.43 7.81
N ASN A 232 -2.72 12.89 6.69
CA ASN A 232 -3.63 11.75 6.67
C ASN A 232 -3.37 10.90 5.43
N MET A 233 -4.04 9.75 5.37
CA MET A 233 -3.94 8.83 4.24
C MET A 233 -5.32 8.58 3.62
N LEU A 234 -5.36 8.51 2.30
CA LEU A 234 -6.45 8.03 1.49
C LEU A 234 -6.05 6.68 0.89
N PHE A 235 -6.81 5.65 1.17
CA PHE A 235 -6.71 4.33 0.55
C PHE A 235 -7.84 4.16 -0.45
N TYR A 236 -7.53 3.80 -1.69
CA TYR A 236 -8.54 3.61 -2.72
C TYR A 236 -8.24 2.40 -3.60
N GLY A 237 -9.28 1.69 -4.00
CA GLY A 237 -9.14 0.57 -4.91
C GLY A 237 -10.45 -0.11 -5.26
N THR A 238 -10.33 -1.26 -5.94
CA THR A 238 -11.45 -2.12 -6.27
C THR A 238 -11.15 -3.57 -5.96
N PRO A 239 -12.07 -4.29 -5.32
CA PRO A 239 -12.02 -5.75 -5.21
C PRO A 239 -12.78 -6.45 -6.36
N ASP A 240 -13.45 -5.71 -7.25
CA ASP A 240 -14.30 -6.27 -8.30
C ASP A 240 -13.53 -6.52 -9.58
N PHE A 241 -12.85 -7.64 -9.65
CA PHE A 241 -12.21 -8.14 -10.88
C PHE A 241 -12.09 -9.67 -10.85
N ASN A 242 -11.97 -10.24 -12.05
CA ASN A 242 -11.73 -11.67 -12.26
C ASN A 242 -10.79 -11.81 -13.47
N ILE A 243 -9.54 -12.10 -13.21
CA ILE A 243 -8.47 -12.17 -14.20
C ILE A 243 -8.44 -13.59 -14.77
N PRO A 244 -8.78 -13.80 -16.08
CA PRO A 244 -8.82 -15.13 -16.63
C PRO A 244 -7.44 -15.80 -16.68
N ALA A 245 -7.43 -17.13 -16.59
CA ALA A 245 -6.23 -17.94 -16.70
C ALA A 245 -5.53 -17.75 -18.06
N GLY A 246 -4.22 -17.49 -18.04
CA GLY A 246 -3.41 -17.34 -19.25
C GLY A 246 -3.66 -16.07 -20.05
N GLU A 247 -4.33 -15.05 -19.48
CA GLU A 247 -4.70 -13.83 -20.20
C GLU A 247 -4.15 -12.57 -19.53
N THR A 248 -4.01 -11.52 -20.34
CA THR A 248 -3.85 -10.15 -19.83
C THR A 248 -5.21 -9.56 -19.54
N TYR A 249 -5.30 -8.77 -18.49
CA TYR A 249 -6.53 -8.12 -18.04
C TYR A 249 -6.23 -6.72 -17.50
N ASP A 250 -7.14 -5.79 -17.64
CA ASP A 250 -7.16 -4.52 -16.93
C ASP A 250 -8.56 -4.20 -16.41
N THR A 251 -8.62 -3.41 -15.36
CA THR A 251 -9.91 -3.03 -14.72
C THR A 251 -10.73 -2.05 -15.55
N GLY A 252 -10.15 -1.44 -16.59
CA GLY A 252 -10.66 -0.18 -17.11
C GLY A 252 -10.37 0.98 -16.15
N TRP A 253 -10.83 2.17 -16.51
CA TRP A 253 -10.59 3.38 -15.73
C TRP A 253 -11.73 3.62 -14.73
N PHE A 254 -11.36 3.85 -13.47
CA PHE A 254 -12.24 4.32 -12.41
C PHE A 254 -11.91 5.76 -12.07
N PHE A 255 -12.90 6.54 -11.62
CA PHE A 255 -12.69 7.90 -11.17
C PHE A 255 -13.08 8.05 -9.70
N LEU A 256 -12.16 8.58 -8.89
CA LEU A 256 -12.38 8.96 -7.50
C LEU A 256 -12.44 10.48 -7.41
N ASP A 257 -13.60 11.04 -7.07
CA ASP A 257 -13.75 12.47 -6.76
C ASP A 257 -13.04 12.82 -5.45
N VAL A 258 -12.15 13.81 -5.50
CA VAL A 258 -11.39 14.26 -4.34
C VAL A 258 -11.86 15.64 -3.93
N TRP A 259 -11.96 15.89 -2.62
CA TRP A 259 -12.44 17.19 -2.12
C TRP A 259 -11.42 18.31 -2.37
N LYS A 260 -11.96 19.50 -2.64
CA LYS A 260 -11.23 20.69 -3.09
C LYS A 260 -10.01 21.08 -2.22
N GLU A 261 -10.10 20.95 -0.91
CA GLU A 261 -9.04 21.39 0.00
C GLU A 261 -7.92 20.34 0.19
N ALA A 262 -8.01 19.19 -0.48
CA ALA A 262 -6.97 18.18 -0.40
C ALA A 262 -5.68 18.67 -1.06
N LYS A 263 -4.56 18.37 -0.41
CA LYS A 263 -3.22 18.51 -0.95
C LYS A 263 -2.50 17.18 -0.81
N VAL A 264 -2.29 16.50 -1.91
CA VAL A 264 -1.64 15.18 -1.95
C VAL A 264 -0.16 15.35 -2.18
N PHE A 265 0.67 14.84 -1.26
CA PHE A 265 2.11 14.99 -1.32
C PHE A 265 2.86 13.70 -1.68
N ALA A 266 2.20 12.53 -1.58
CA ALA A 266 2.80 11.28 -2.05
C ALA A 266 1.73 10.28 -2.45
N ILE A 267 2.10 9.32 -3.32
CA ILE A 267 1.22 8.27 -3.82
C ILE A 267 2.02 7.02 -4.16
N THR A 268 1.44 5.83 -3.88
CA THR A 268 1.99 4.53 -4.29
C THR A 268 0.87 3.58 -4.68
N GLY A 269 1.09 2.76 -5.71
CA GLY A 269 0.16 1.73 -6.16
C GLY A 269 0.49 0.35 -5.58
N HIS A 270 -0.47 -0.58 -5.67
CA HIS A 270 -0.29 -1.94 -5.18
C HIS A 270 -1.07 -2.97 -5.99
N THR A 271 -0.39 -4.01 -6.38
CA THR A 271 -0.92 -5.27 -6.93
C THR A 271 -0.11 -6.43 -6.34
N HIS A 272 -0.44 -7.66 -6.72
CA HIS A 272 0.37 -8.84 -6.41
C HIS A 272 1.11 -9.35 -7.66
N GLN A 273 1.57 -10.61 -7.62
CA GLN A 273 2.56 -11.18 -8.55
C GLN A 273 2.21 -11.15 -10.05
N TYR A 274 0.93 -11.07 -10.40
CA TYR A 274 0.52 -10.97 -11.80
C TYR A 274 0.38 -9.51 -12.29
N GLY A 275 0.51 -8.54 -11.37
CA GLY A 275 0.42 -7.12 -11.67
C GLY A 275 1.53 -6.65 -12.60
N THR A 276 1.14 -5.94 -13.64
CA THR A 276 2.06 -5.38 -14.63
C THR A 276 2.11 -3.87 -14.61
N ASN A 277 1.05 -3.23 -14.11
CA ASN A 277 1.01 -1.77 -13.96
C ASN A 277 -0.14 -1.32 -13.05
N VAL A 278 0.09 -0.21 -12.37
CA VAL A 278 -0.91 0.67 -11.77
C VAL A 278 -0.73 2.03 -12.40
N GLU A 279 -1.80 2.60 -12.94
CA GLU A 279 -1.78 3.91 -13.59
C GLU A 279 -2.75 4.85 -12.90
N ILE A 280 -2.26 6.04 -12.54
CA ILE A 280 -3.08 7.05 -11.87
C ILE A 280 -2.88 8.38 -12.58
N LYS A 281 -4.00 9.06 -12.84
CA LYS A 281 -4.06 10.39 -13.45
C LYS A 281 -4.81 11.36 -12.55
N HIS A 282 -4.48 12.63 -12.65
CA HIS A 282 -5.13 13.74 -11.94
C HIS A 282 -5.83 14.67 -12.92
N GLY A 283 -7.04 15.10 -12.60
CA GLY A 283 -7.82 16.08 -13.36
C GLY A 283 -9.32 15.95 -13.18
N LEU A 284 -10.07 16.64 -14.02
CA LEU A 284 -11.53 16.60 -14.06
C LEU A 284 -12.03 15.29 -14.69
N GLN A 285 -13.15 14.73 -14.20
CA GLN A 285 -13.66 13.42 -14.62
C GLN A 285 -13.83 13.28 -16.14
N ASN A 286 -14.34 14.30 -16.82
CA ASN A 286 -14.70 14.24 -18.24
C ASN A 286 -13.74 15.03 -19.15
N GLU A 287 -12.54 15.36 -18.67
CA GLU A 287 -11.52 16.14 -19.40
C GLU A 287 -10.21 15.35 -19.48
N ASP A 288 -9.26 15.90 -20.26
CA ASP A 288 -7.91 15.35 -20.32
C ASP A 288 -7.24 15.47 -18.94
N LYS A 289 -6.57 14.41 -18.52
CA LYS A 289 -5.90 14.30 -17.24
C LYS A 289 -4.39 14.13 -17.42
N ILE A 290 -3.66 14.56 -16.41
CA ILE A 290 -2.20 14.37 -16.39
C ILE A 290 -1.85 13.05 -15.69
N ASP A 291 -0.91 12.32 -16.23
CA ASP A 291 -0.34 11.14 -15.59
C ASP A 291 0.47 11.57 -14.35
N ILE A 292 0.24 10.90 -13.22
CA ILE A 292 0.92 11.19 -11.96
C ILE A 292 1.57 9.96 -11.33
N TYR A 293 1.26 8.75 -11.82
CA TYR A 293 1.81 7.49 -11.33
C TYR A 293 1.79 6.42 -12.44
N PRO A 294 2.84 5.61 -12.63
CA PRO A 294 4.12 5.65 -11.92
C PRO A 294 5.11 6.67 -12.51
N LEU A 295 4.68 7.55 -13.42
CA LEU A 295 5.47 8.54 -14.17
C LEU A 295 6.51 7.85 -15.06
N ASP A 296 7.79 8.22 -14.91
CA ASP A 296 8.93 7.66 -15.61
C ASP A 296 9.60 6.49 -14.89
N LYS A 297 9.06 6.09 -13.72
CA LYS A 297 9.55 4.93 -12.97
C LYS A 297 8.90 3.65 -13.49
N PRO A 298 9.65 2.55 -13.64
CA PRO A 298 9.03 1.27 -13.92
C PRO A 298 8.16 0.84 -12.74
N PHE A 299 7.02 0.23 -13.04
CA PHE A 299 6.20 -0.41 -12.02
C PHE A 299 6.61 -1.89 -11.95
N TYR A 300 6.97 -2.33 -10.76
CA TYR A 300 7.12 -3.73 -10.40
C TYR A 300 6.22 -4.00 -9.20
N TRP A 301 5.50 -5.11 -9.22
CA TRP A 301 4.53 -5.44 -8.18
C TRP A 301 5.17 -5.62 -6.79
N ASP A 302 6.43 -6.06 -6.74
CA ASP A 302 7.24 -6.28 -5.54
C ASP A 302 8.16 -5.09 -5.19
N GLU A 303 8.24 -4.09 -6.07
CA GLU A 303 8.99 -2.84 -5.87
C GLU A 303 8.19 -1.64 -6.41
N ALA A 304 6.92 -1.55 -6.03
CA ALA A 304 6.07 -0.45 -6.48
C ALA A 304 6.59 0.91 -5.97
N PRO A 305 6.81 1.88 -6.86
CA PRO A 305 7.46 3.13 -6.47
C PRO A 305 6.56 4.02 -5.62
N LEU A 306 7.13 4.70 -4.64
CA LEU A 306 6.54 5.87 -4.01
C LEU A 306 6.88 7.12 -4.84
N ILE A 307 5.85 7.85 -5.29
CA ILE A 307 6.01 9.15 -5.96
C ILE A 307 5.67 10.24 -4.97
N GLN A 308 6.60 11.15 -4.74
CA GLN A 308 6.42 12.31 -3.87
C GLN A 308 6.32 13.59 -4.70
N PHE A 309 5.41 14.49 -4.35
CA PHE A 309 5.11 15.71 -5.09
C PHE A 309 5.59 16.94 -4.33
N ASP A 310 6.44 17.74 -4.98
CA ASP A 310 6.85 19.06 -4.50
C ASP A 310 6.74 20.07 -5.64
N PRO A 311 5.79 21.01 -5.59
CA PRO A 311 4.76 21.19 -4.56
C PRO A 311 3.68 20.07 -4.57
N PRO A 312 2.95 19.86 -3.46
CA PRO A 312 1.84 18.91 -3.39
C PRO A 312 0.76 19.18 -4.43
N LEU A 313 0.15 18.11 -4.95
CA LEU A 313 -1.00 18.21 -5.86
C LEU A 313 -2.18 18.85 -5.15
N SER A 314 -2.76 19.88 -5.73
CA SER A 314 -3.96 20.56 -5.23
C SER A 314 -5.17 20.19 -6.08
N PHE A 315 -6.33 20.06 -5.44
CA PHE A 315 -7.58 19.67 -6.09
C PHE A 315 -8.59 20.80 -6.09
N GLU A 316 -9.17 21.09 -7.24
CA GLU A 316 -10.33 21.96 -7.40
C GLU A 316 -11.63 21.13 -7.41
N ASN A 317 -12.79 21.81 -7.40
CA ASN A 317 -14.08 21.12 -7.43
C ASN A 317 -14.24 20.25 -8.67
N GLY A 318 -14.52 18.95 -8.49
CA GLY A 318 -14.73 17.97 -9.53
C GLY A 318 -13.46 17.35 -10.08
N GLU A 319 -12.29 17.74 -9.55
CA GLU A 319 -11.05 17.04 -9.80
C GLU A 319 -10.91 15.80 -8.92
N GLY A 320 -10.16 14.85 -9.40
CA GLY A 320 -9.94 13.60 -8.71
C GLY A 320 -8.85 12.77 -9.34
N PHE A 321 -8.82 11.51 -8.94
CA PHE A 321 -7.95 10.51 -9.51
C PHE A 321 -8.72 9.63 -10.50
N GLU A 322 -8.16 9.43 -11.68
CA GLU A 322 -8.55 8.38 -12.60
C GLU A 322 -7.50 7.28 -12.53
N TYR A 323 -7.91 6.05 -12.27
CA TYR A 323 -6.97 4.99 -11.93
C TYR A 323 -7.39 3.66 -12.57
N ARG A 324 -6.40 2.80 -12.86
CA ARG A 324 -6.59 1.41 -13.27
C ARG A 324 -5.40 0.53 -12.88
N CYS A 325 -5.65 -0.77 -12.75
CA CYS A 325 -4.63 -1.79 -12.64
C CYS A 325 -4.64 -2.71 -13.88
N SER A 326 -3.47 -3.26 -14.18
CA SER A 326 -3.28 -4.20 -15.28
C SER A 326 -2.48 -5.42 -14.82
N TRP A 327 -2.81 -6.59 -15.38
CA TRP A 327 -2.20 -7.87 -15.03
C TRP A 327 -1.87 -8.72 -16.24
N ASN A 328 -0.96 -9.66 -16.05
CA ASN A 328 -0.69 -10.78 -16.93
C ASN A 328 -0.75 -12.08 -16.13
N ASN A 329 -1.92 -12.72 -16.10
CA ASN A 329 -2.09 -13.98 -15.39
C ASN A 329 -1.48 -15.12 -16.20
N THR A 330 -0.26 -15.51 -15.86
CA THR A 330 0.46 -16.62 -16.49
C THR A 330 0.07 -17.98 -15.93
N GLY A 331 -0.81 -18.03 -14.91
CA GLY A 331 -1.28 -19.25 -14.27
C GLY A 331 -2.39 -19.97 -15.06
N ASP A 332 -2.76 -21.14 -14.58
CA ASP A 332 -3.78 -22.01 -15.18
C ASP A 332 -5.19 -21.85 -14.57
N LYS A 333 -5.35 -20.90 -13.64
CA LYS A 333 -6.61 -20.60 -12.94
C LYS A 333 -6.94 -19.12 -13.02
N ASN A 334 -8.22 -18.81 -12.96
CA ASN A 334 -8.67 -17.43 -12.77
C ASN A 334 -8.21 -16.92 -11.40
N VAL A 335 -7.84 -15.63 -11.36
CA VAL A 335 -7.41 -14.94 -10.15
C VAL A 335 -8.40 -13.84 -9.83
N THR A 336 -8.79 -13.74 -8.56
CA THR A 336 -9.70 -12.72 -8.02
C THR A 336 -9.06 -11.99 -6.87
N PHE A 337 -9.75 -11.00 -6.33
CA PHE A 337 -9.32 -10.26 -5.14
C PHE A 337 -9.00 -11.20 -3.97
N GLY A 338 -7.93 -10.90 -3.24
CA GLY A 338 -7.55 -11.54 -1.99
C GLY A 338 -6.17 -11.16 -1.50
N GLU A 339 -5.84 -11.59 -0.28
CA GLU A 339 -4.67 -11.19 0.48
C GLU A 339 -3.40 -12.01 0.20
N SER A 340 -3.57 -13.22 -0.36
CA SER A 340 -2.43 -14.09 -0.69
C SER A 340 -1.72 -13.63 -1.95
N ALA A 341 -0.41 -13.81 -2.05
CA ALA A 341 0.37 -13.54 -3.26
C ALA A 341 -0.16 -14.26 -4.52
N ASN A 342 -0.90 -15.38 -4.35
CA ASN A 342 -1.57 -16.10 -5.44
C ASN A 342 -2.97 -15.53 -5.81
N GLN A 343 -3.43 -14.53 -5.08
CA GLN A 343 -4.60 -13.72 -5.37
C GLN A 343 -4.12 -12.35 -5.83
N GLU A 344 -5.02 -11.43 -6.15
CA GLU A 344 -4.62 -10.11 -6.62
C GLU A 344 -5.28 -8.98 -5.87
N MET A 345 -4.63 -7.83 -5.91
CA MET A 345 -5.15 -6.56 -5.43
C MET A 345 -5.09 -5.49 -6.50
N CYS A 346 -5.92 -4.48 -6.35
CA CYS A 346 -5.91 -3.27 -7.17
C CYS A 346 -6.18 -2.08 -6.27
N PHE A 347 -5.15 -1.51 -5.70
CA PHE A 347 -5.26 -0.40 -4.76
C PHE A 347 -4.15 0.62 -4.94
N PHE A 348 -4.35 1.82 -4.38
CA PHE A 348 -3.32 2.81 -4.17
C PHE A 348 -3.52 3.55 -2.85
N TRP A 349 -2.43 4.10 -2.32
CA TRP A 349 -2.41 4.99 -1.17
C TRP A 349 -1.97 6.38 -1.61
N ALA A 350 -2.69 7.39 -1.15
CA ALA A 350 -2.32 8.78 -1.33
C ALA A 350 -2.18 9.45 0.05
N TYR A 351 -1.05 10.06 0.27
CA TYR A 351 -0.75 10.80 1.49
C TYR A 351 -1.13 12.26 1.30
N TYR A 352 -1.93 12.78 2.20
CA TYR A 352 -2.52 14.09 2.01
C TYR A 352 -2.66 14.87 3.32
N TYR A 353 -2.89 16.17 3.19
CA TYR A 353 -3.37 17.04 4.25
C TYR A 353 -4.46 17.97 3.73
N SER A 354 -5.28 18.51 4.62
CA SER A 354 -6.35 19.44 4.30
C SER A 354 -6.76 20.29 5.51
N ALA A 355 -7.40 21.42 5.26
CA ALA A 355 -7.97 22.27 6.32
C ALA A 355 -9.49 22.40 6.10
N PRO A 356 -10.37 21.89 6.98
CA PRO A 356 -10.05 21.05 8.14
C PRO A 356 -9.61 19.63 7.73
N SER A 357 -8.89 18.95 8.60
CA SER A 357 -8.50 17.55 8.38
C SER A 357 -9.73 16.66 8.20
N LYS A 358 -9.66 15.76 7.19
CA LYS A 358 -10.71 14.76 6.93
C LYS A 358 -10.45 13.44 7.64
N GLY A 359 -9.26 13.28 8.24
CA GLY A 359 -8.81 12.02 8.81
C GLY A 359 -8.53 10.95 7.76
N TYR A 360 -8.24 9.75 8.23
CA TYR A 360 -8.06 8.59 7.36
C TYR A 360 -9.32 8.31 6.54
N ARG A 361 -9.14 8.00 5.25
CA ARG A 361 -10.20 7.68 4.31
C ARG A 361 -9.90 6.38 3.59
N MET A 362 -10.81 5.44 3.68
CA MET A 362 -10.83 4.27 2.81
C MET A 362 -11.98 4.41 1.83
N CYS A 363 -11.66 4.40 0.53
CA CYS A 363 -12.68 4.43 -0.52
C CYS A 363 -12.51 3.21 -1.41
N ILE A 364 -13.60 2.58 -1.80
CA ILE A 364 -13.60 1.50 -2.77
C ILE A 364 -14.55 1.81 -3.93
N ASN A 365 -14.20 1.34 -5.12
CA ASN A 365 -15.13 1.13 -6.20
C ASN A 365 -15.71 -0.28 -6.04
N PRO A 366 -17.00 -0.44 -5.72
CA PRO A 366 -17.59 -1.74 -5.44
C PRO A 366 -17.98 -2.51 -6.71
N GLY A 367 -17.77 -1.92 -7.91
CA GLY A 367 -18.12 -2.53 -9.18
C GLY A 367 -19.60 -2.91 -9.31
N ASP A 368 -19.85 -4.00 -9.99
CA ASP A 368 -21.20 -4.52 -10.24
C ASP A 368 -21.86 -5.11 -8.98
N ILE A 369 -21.09 -5.43 -7.96
CA ILE A 369 -21.58 -6.02 -6.69
C ILE A 369 -22.58 -5.10 -6.00
N TYR A 370 -22.42 -3.78 -6.16
CA TYR A 370 -23.23 -2.76 -5.49
C TYR A 370 -23.65 -1.61 -6.42
N THR A 371 -24.05 -1.90 -7.67
CA THR A 371 -24.47 -0.91 -8.68
C THR A 371 -25.52 0.11 -8.21
N GLN A 372 -26.21 -0.16 -7.10
CA GLN A 372 -27.18 0.75 -6.49
C GLN A 372 -26.55 1.81 -5.58
N LEU A 373 -25.25 1.71 -5.31
CA LEU A 373 -24.56 2.52 -4.30
C LEU A 373 -23.72 3.67 -4.87
N GLY A 374 -23.66 3.78 -6.20
CA GLY A 374 -22.82 4.75 -6.89
C GLY A 374 -21.43 4.17 -7.21
N ASP A 375 -20.61 4.99 -7.87
CA ASP A 375 -19.32 4.57 -8.40
C ASP A 375 -18.23 4.43 -7.32
N GLN A 376 -18.51 4.87 -6.09
CA GLN A 376 -17.57 4.76 -4.96
C GLN A 376 -18.27 4.76 -3.60
N VAL A 377 -17.66 4.09 -2.64
CA VAL A 377 -18.06 4.10 -1.22
C VAL A 377 -16.85 4.49 -0.39
N CYS A 378 -16.98 5.58 0.39
CA CYS A 378 -15.90 6.07 1.25
C CYS A 378 -16.25 5.95 2.73
N CYS A 379 -15.33 5.40 3.52
CA CYS A 379 -15.42 5.25 4.96
C CYS A 379 -14.55 6.32 5.68
N PRO A 380 -14.97 6.74 6.87
CA PRO A 380 -16.08 6.22 7.72
C PRO A 380 -17.46 6.80 7.43
N ASP A 381 -17.63 7.68 6.46
CA ASP A 381 -18.84 8.51 6.31
C ASP A 381 -20.03 7.77 5.66
N ASN A 382 -19.89 6.49 5.35
CA ASN A 382 -20.93 5.70 4.70
C ASN A 382 -21.46 4.58 5.63
N PHE A 383 -22.79 4.39 5.66
CA PHE A 383 -23.43 3.34 6.47
C PHE A 383 -23.07 1.90 6.06
N LEU A 384 -22.47 1.73 4.89
CA LEU A 384 -22.05 0.43 4.37
C LEU A 384 -20.63 0.05 4.84
N CYS A 385 -19.93 0.93 5.54
CA CYS A 385 -18.53 0.67 5.89
C CYS A 385 -18.31 -0.65 6.61
N SER A 386 -19.20 -1.00 7.57
CA SER A 386 -19.12 -2.28 8.27
C SER A 386 -19.31 -3.50 7.36
N LEU A 387 -20.14 -3.38 6.32
CA LEU A 387 -20.35 -4.46 5.34
C LEU A 387 -19.15 -4.60 4.42
N ILE A 388 -18.53 -3.49 4.05
CA ILE A 388 -17.31 -3.46 3.21
C ILE A 388 -16.14 -4.07 3.99
N GLU A 389 -15.97 -3.69 5.25
CA GLU A 389 -14.96 -4.27 6.14
C GLU A 389 -15.13 -5.79 6.25
N GLU A 390 -16.37 -6.27 6.47
CA GLU A 390 -16.68 -7.69 6.54
C GLU A 390 -16.41 -8.43 5.22
N TYR A 391 -16.77 -7.81 4.08
CA TYR A 391 -16.51 -8.37 2.75
C TYR A 391 -15.01 -8.50 2.46
N LEU A 392 -14.25 -7.45 2.69
CA LEU A 392 -12.82 -7.44 2.44
C LEU A 392 -12.09 -8.41 3.38
N ALA A 393 -12.46 -8.46 4.66
CA ALA A 393 -11.91 -9.41 5.63
C ALA A 393 -12.26 -10.89 5.31
N GLY A 394 -13.36 -11.13 4.61
CA GLY A 394 -13.80 -12.45 4.13
C GLY A 394 -13.14 -12.91 2.82
N GLY A 395 -12.18 -12.15 2.26
CA GLY A 395 -11.54 -12.46 0.98
C GLY A 395 -12.44 -12.25 -0.24
N GLY A 396 -13.39 -11.32 -0.13
CA GLY A 396 -14.26 -10.93 -1.23
C GLY A 396 -15.29 -11.96 -1.67
N SER A 397 -15.62 -12.94 -0.82
CA SER A 397 -16.68 -13.93 -1.12
C SER A 397 -17.98 -13.61 -0.38
N PHE A 398 -19.02 -13.29 -1.12
CA PHE A 398 -20.43 -13.33 -0.66
C PHE A 398 -21.13 -14.56 -1.21
#